data_017c8dc896a8d96c100d42eb39b65dcd
#
_entry.id   017c8dc896a8d96c100d42eb39b65dcd
#
_cell.length_a   1.000
_cell.length_b   1.000
_cell.length_c   1.000
_cell.angle_alpha   90.00
_cell.angle_beta   90.00
_cell.angle_gamma   90.00
#
_symmetry.space_group_name_H-M   'P 1'
#
loop_
_entity.id
_entity.type
_entity.pdbx_description
1 polymer ?
#
loop_
_entity_poly.entity_id
_entity_poly.type
_entity_poly.pdbx_seq_one_letter_code
_entity_poly.pdbx_strand_id
1 'polypeptide(L)'
;MISLITVEGVLADALAEFAAGRDVEFRHVRLERGRQRSQPMLVAPGGAAVIRRWTEEIERSGRRWLRPMRTRTLAPADEARTDERSFEHHIELRSEPSRVAGMLALADLLEVSGAGLCRDPRPIIVQRCADADPDAALASLATLSAALRGLGLEFVSIRRWVIRHDSNPGWDTGWLTPGRALENPRRVVGGIVRQGMPATFRPVPGGREVEQLLAFDPALKQFDNAYRPGEPIFADPMLGRRWRAARETAMNDLLSVLGGSRWAQHLVLRGSAVMRAWFGDDARRPGDLDFVVTPVDVTSDSAEARELLDGIKAAASRAGLRPDEAGESAIWTYERADGRRLVIPYSAPGVPDGSVQIDVVFGERLPIEPEPVALPGVRVPVPAATAELSLAWKLLWLTTDRYPQGKDLYDATLLAEHTTVDVELVRELLLPELGDEAHTFSAATPLTWHDVDWDNFAGEYPGVPGDAVHWQRRLALALDRQ
;
A
#
# COMPACT_ATOMS: atom_id res chain seq x y z
N MET A 1 -26.25 -26.41 8.36
CA MET A 1 -25.27 -25.65 9.15
C MET A 1 -23.86 -25.97 8.68
N ILE A 2 -23.03 -24.96 8.50
CA ILE A 2 -21.59 -25.09 8.17
C ILE A 2 -20.75 -24.32 9.17
N SER A 3 -19.55 -24.80 9.41
CA SER A 3 -18.53 -24.14 10.23
C SER A 3 -17.34 -23.71 9.38
N LEU A 4 -16.85 -22.52 9.63
CA LEU A 4 -15.72 -21.91 8.95
C LEU A 4 -14.63 -21.61 10.01
N ILE A 5 -13.39 -22.01 9.72
CA ILE A 5 -12.22 -21.71 10.55
C ILE A 5 -11.21 -20.99 9.66
N THR A 6 -11.02 -19.71 9.87
CA THR A 6 -10.15 -18.85 9.08
C THR A 6 -8.82 -18.62 9.79
N VAL A 7 -7.72 -18.69 9.07
CA VAL A 7 -6.36 -18.37 9.55
C VAL A 7 -5.84 -17.13 8.81
N GLU A 8 -4.66 -16.67 9.20
CA GLU A 8 -4.00 -15.54 8.55
C GLU A 8 -3.67 -15.83 7.08
N GLY A 9 -3.81 -14.83 6.21
CA GLY A 9 -3.71 -14.98 4.76
C GLY A 9 -2.38 -15.54 4.26
N VAL A 10 -1.28 -15.20 4.91
CA VAL A 10 0.08 -15.71 4.60
C VAL A 10 0.24 -17.21 4.86
N LEU A 11 -0.73 -17.85 5.51
CA LEU A 11 -0.71 -19.27 5.88
C LEU A 11 -1.59 -20.13 4.97
N ALA A 12 -2.01 -19.61 3.81
CA ALA A 12 -2.93 -20.29 2.90
C ALA A 12 -2.43 -21.67 2.46
N ASP A 13 -1.19 -21.76 1.97
CA ASP A 13 -0.59 -23.01 1.50
C ASP A 13 -0.48 -24.05 2.62
N ALA A 14 -0.07 -23.60 3.79
CA ALA A 14 0.06 -24.46 4.95
C ALA A 14 -1.29 -24.98 5.45
N LEU A 15 -2.36 -24.19 5.33
CA LEU A 15 -3.71 -24.65 5.66
C LEU A 15 -4.23 -25.61 4.59
N ALA A 16 -3.91 -25.37 3.32
CA ALA A 16 -4.23 -26.28 2.23
C ALA A 16 -3.55 -27.65 2.42
N GLU A 17 -2.25 -27.66 2.74
CA GLU A 17 -1.53 -28.90 3.09
C GLU A 17 -2.13 -29.60 4.33
N PHE A 18 -2.53 -28.83 5.34
CA PHE A 18 -3.19 -29.40 6.51
C PHE A 18 -4.51 -30.07 6.15
N ALA A 19 -5.31 -29.48 5.27
CA ALA A 19 -6.59 -30.02 4.83
C ALA A 19 -6.43 -31.26 3.92
N ALA A 20 -5.31 -31.36 3.20
CA ALA A 20 -5.05 -32.47 2.30
C ALA A 20 -5.11 -33.81 3.01
N GLY A 21 -5.93 -34.73 2.47
CA GLY A 21 -6.13 -36.06 3.05
C GLY A 21 -7.00 -36.11 4.32
N ARG A 22 -7.64 -34.99 4.70
CA ARG A 22 -8.59 -34.91 5.82
C ARG A 22 -10.01 -34.66 5.28
N ASP A 23 -11.00 -35.04 6.07
CA ASP A 23 -12.42 -34.82 5.74
C ASP A 23 -12.83 -33.39 6.11
N VAL A 24 -12.18 -32.42 5.45
CA VAL A 24 -12.46 -30.99 5.57
C VAL A 24 -12.12 -30.28 4.25
N GLU A 25 -13.00 -29.43 3.82
CA GLU A 25 -12.77 -28.62 2.60
C GLU A 25 -11.87 -27.43 2.92
N PHE A 26 -10.83 -27.22 2.11
CA PHE A 26 -10.06 -25.99 2.12
C PHE A 26 -10.67 -25.02 1.11
N ARG A 27 -10.84 -23.75 1.53
CA ARG A 27 -11.17 -22.63 0.64
C ARG A 27 -10.23 -21.47 0.92
N HIS A 28 -9.84 -20.79 -0.13
CA HIS A 28 -9.12 -19.54 -0.04
C HIS A 28 -9.98 -18.43 -0.62
N VAL A 29 -10.59 -17.63 0.23
CA VAL A 29 -11.43 -16.51 -0.18
C VAL A 29 -10.55 -15.27 -0.31
N ARG A 30 -10.59 -14.63 -1.48
CA ARG A 30 -9.92 -13.36 -1.74
C ARG A 30 -10.97 -12.26 -1.85
N LEU A 31 -10.87 -11.27 -0.96
CA LEU A 31 -11.77 -10.14 -0.89
C LEU A 31 -11.22 -8.99 -1.71
N GLU A 32 -12.08 -8.23 -2.33
CA GLU A 32 -11.70 -7.07 -3.14
C GLU A 32 -11.23 -5.90 -2.29
N ARG A 33 -11.77 -5.74 -1.08
CA ARG A 33 -11.44 -4.69 -0.14
C ARG A 33 -11.53 -5.18 1.31
N GLY A 34 -11.08 -4.38 2.26
CA GLY A 34 -11.13 -4.66 3.69
C GLY A 34 -9.79 -5.03 4.28
N ARG A 35 -9.73 -5.03 5.60
CA ARG A 35 -8.49 -5.23 6.37
C ARG A 35 -7.86 -6.61 6.18
N GLN A 36 -8.68 -7.65 6.02
CA GLN A 36 -8.25 -9.06 5.94
C GLN A 36 -8.73 -9.67 4.63
N ARG A 37 -8.00 -9.41 3.56
CA ARG A 37 -8.40 -9.73 2.18
C ARG A 37 -8.15 -11.17 1.78
N SER A 38 -7.10 -11.75 2.27
CA SER A 38 -6.75 -13.15 2.06
C SER A 38 -7.29 -13.94 3.25
N GLN A 39 -8.34 -14.73 3.01
CA GLN A 39 -9.02 -15.50 4.05
C GLN A 39 -8.99 -17.00 3.70
N PRO A 40 -7.85 -17.68 3.92
CA PRO A 40 -7.82 -19.13 3.84
C PRO A 40 -8.60 -19.74 4.99
N MET A 41 -9.47 -20.70 4.69
CA MET A 41 -10.35 -21.29 5.69
C MET A 41 -10.60 -22.76 5.47
N LEU A 42 -10.87 -23.47 6.57
CA LEU A 42 -11.46 -24.78 6.56
C LEU A 42 -12.99 -24.63 6.60
N VAL A 43 -13.67 -25.42 5.75
CA VAL A 43 -15.12 -25.46 5.69
C VAL A 43 -15.56 -26.89 6.01
N ALA A 44 -16.38 -27.04 7.04
CA ALA A 44 -16.88 -28.34 7.45
C ALA A 44 -18.37 -28.29 7.80
N PRO A 45 -19.14 -29.34 7.49
CA PRO A 45 -20.54 -29.43 7.94
C PRO A 45 -20.62 -29.60 9.45
N GLY A 46 -21.52 -28.85 10.11
CA GLY A 46 -21.78 -28.94 11.54
C GLY A 46 -21.70 -27.58 12.24
N GLY A 47 -21.65 -27.59 13.56
CA GLY A 47 -21.66 -26.42 14.43
C GLY A 47 -20.43 -26.36 15.36
N ALA A 48 -20.58 -25.75 16.55
CA ALA A 48 -19.50 -25.47 17.48
C ALA A 48 -18.60 -26.68 17.84
N ALA A 49 -19.15 -27.88 17.86
CA ALA A 49 -18.37 -29.08 18.11
C ALA A 49 -17.35 -29.39 16.99
N VAL A 50 -17.71 -29.06 15.75
CA VAL A 50 -16.84 -29.21 14.57
C VAL A 50 -15.71 -28.18 14.62
N ILE A 51 -16.01 -26.94 15.02
CA ILE A 51 -14.98 -25.92 15.23
C ILE A 51 -13.96 -26.38 16.26
N ARG A 52 -14.42 -26.85 17.42
CA ARG A 52 -13.51 -27.38 18.46
C ARG A 52 -12.66 -28.52 17.94
N ARG A 53 -13.27 -29.52 17.28
CA ARG A 53 -12.55 -30.66 16.71
C ARG A 53 -11.40 -30.21 15.81
N TRP A 54 -11.66 -29.34 14.85
CA TRP A 54 -10.63 -28.93 13.88
C TRP A 54 -9.60 -27.97 14.47
N THR A 55 -9.98 -27.14 15.45
CA THR A 55 -9.01 -26.33 16.22
C THR A 55 -8.02 -27.21 16.98
N GLU A 56 -8.53 -28.21 17.70
CA GLU A 56 -7.69 -29.19 18.40
C GLU A 56 -6.83 -30.04 17.44
N GLU A 57 -7.33 -30.35 16.26
CA GLU A 57 -6.59 -31.09 15.23
C GLU A 57 -5.42 -30.26 14.68
N ILE A 58 -5.63 -28.95 14.44
CA ILE A 58 -4.57 -28.02 14.07
C ILE A 58 -3.50 -27.97 15.17
N GLU A 59 -3.89 -27.84 16.43
CA GLU A 59 -2.96 -27.82 17.56
C GLU A 59 -2.16 -29.13 17.68
N ARG A 60 -2.83 -30.27 17.57
CA ARG A 60 -2.20 -31.60 17.62
C ARG A 60 -1.25 -31.87 16.45
N SER A 61 -1.44 -31.22 15.33
CA SER A 61 -0.56 -31.36 14.15
C SER A 61 0.84 -30.77 14.35
N GLY A 62 1.11 -30.14 15.51
CA GLY A 62 2.37 -29.45 15.80
C GLY A 62 2.54 -28.11 15.07
N ARG A 63 1.58 -27.73 14.23
CA ARG A 63 1.59 -26.47 13.48
C ARG A 63 1.00 -25.33 14.32
N ARG A 64 1.61 -25.06 15.50
CA ARG A 64 1.13 -24.05 16.47
C ARG A 64 0.99 -22.64 15.90
N TRP A 65 1.59 -22.36 14.77
CA TRP A 65 1.51 -21.11 14.03
C TRP A 65 0.24 -21.00 13.14
N LEU A 66 -0.45 -22.13 12.85
CA LEU A 66 -1.77 -22.13 12.19
C LEU A 66 -2.89 -21.81 13.19
N ARG A 67 -2.84 -20.63 13.80
CA ARG A 67 -3.87 -20.25 14.78
C ARG A 67 -5.16 -19.83 14.08
N PRO A 68 -6.33 -20.34 14.51
CA PRO A 68 -7.60 -19.78 14.08
C PRO A 68 -7.72 -18.31 14.49
N MET A 69 -7.85 -17.41 13.50
CA MET A 69 -8.05 -15.98 13.70
C MET A 69 -9.53 -15.64 13.79
N ARG A 70 -10.37 -16.47 13.18
CA ARG A 70 -11.82 -16.34 13.19
C ARG A 70 -12.49 -17.69 13.05
N THR A 71 -13.55 -17.90 13.80
CA THR A 71 -14.44 -19.07 13.67
C THR A 71 -15.88 -18.61 13.49
N ARG A 72 -16.61 -19.23 12.55
CA ARG A 72 -17.99 -18.86 12.24
C ARG A 72 -18.87 -20.11 12.11
N THR A 73 -20.13 -19.97 12.47
CA THR A 73 -21.17 -20.97 12.21
C THR A 73 -22.32 -20.31 11.47
N LEU A 74 -22.64 -20.83 10.30
CA LEU A 74 -23.73 -20.37 9.45
C LEU A 74 -24.79 -21.47 9.34
N ALA A 75 -26.06 -21.11 9.42
CA ALA A 75 -27.19 -21.99 9.16
C ALA A 75 -28.02 -21.42 8.00
N PRO A 76 -28.76 -22.24 7.24
CA PRO A 76 -29.70 -21.75 6.24
C PRO A 76 -30.66 -20.74 6.85
N ALA A 77 -30.99 -19.66 6.12
CA ALA A 77 -31.86 -18.60 6.65
C ALA A 77 -33.29 -19.08 6.91
N ASP A 78 -33.71 -20.15 6.26
CA ASP A 78 -35.03 -20.77 6.48
C ASP A 78 -35.13 -21.46 7.87
N GLU A 79 -33.98 -21.73 8.49
CA GLU A 79 -33.86 -22.23 9.88
C GLU A 79 -33.71 -21.10 10.91
N ALA A 80 -33.84 -19.83 10.49
CA ALA A 80 -33.65 -18.69 11.38
C ALA A 80 -34.74 -18.65 12.45
N ARG A 81 -34.30 -18.35 13.68
CA ARG A 81 -35.20 -18.13 14.81
C ARG A 81 -35.60 -16.66 14.83
N THR A 82 -36.72 -16.36 15.45
CA THR A 82 -37.27 -15.00 15.48
C THR A 82 -36.40 -13.99 16.25
N ASP A 83 -35.50 -14.48 17.09
CA ASP A 83 -34.53 -13.69 17.85
C ASP A 83 -33.20 -13.46 17.16
N GLU A 84 -32.96 -14.12 16.04
CA GLU A 84 -31.72 -13.97 15.27
C GLU A 84 -31.74 -12.67 14.45
N ARG A 85 -30.63 -11.91 14.51
CA ARG A 85 -30.51 -10.55 13.96
C ARG A 85 -29.34 -10.35 13.00
N SER A 86 -28.62 -11.41 12.65
CA SER A 86 -27.46 -11.33 11.77
C SER A 86 -27.59 -12.28 10.60
N PHE A 87 -27.70 -11.73 9.40
CA PHE A 87 -27.86 -12.49 8.18
C PHE A 87 -26.73 -12.21 7.20
N GLU A 88 -26.45 -13.20 6.35
CA GLU A 88 -25.45 -13.09 5.28
C GLU A 88 -26.02 -13.69 4.00
N HIS A 89 -25.93 -12.94 2.92
CA HIS A 89 -26.40 -13.33 1.60
C HIS A 89 -25.20 -13.49 0.66
N HIS A 90 -25.16 -14.60 -0.06
CA HIS A 90 -24.13 -14.88 -1.06
C HIS A 90 -24.81 -14.90 -2.44
N ILE A 91 -24.43 -13.96 -3.30
CA ILE A 91 -24.92 -13.86 -4.69
C ILE A 91 -23.75 -14.25 -5.60
N GLU A 92 -23.82 -15.44 -6.17
CA GLU A 92 -22.82 -15.93 -7.12
C GLU A 92 -23.12 -15.33 -8.51
N LEU A 93 -22.13 -14.65 -9.08
CA LEU A 93 -22.24 -14.01 -10.39
C LEU A 93 -21.74 -14.93 -11.50
N ARG A 94 -22.30 -14.75 -12.71
CA ARG A 94 -21.81 -15.44 -13.91
C ARG A 94 -20.50 -14.82 -14.41
N SER A 95 -20.39 -13.52 -14.35
CA SER A 95 -19.22 -12.74 -14.79
C SER A 95 -19.15 -11.40 -14.06
N GLU A 96 -17.97 -10.79 -14.07
CA GLU A 96 -17.74 -9.45 -13.55
C GLU A 96 -17.94 -8.38 -14.64
N PRO A 97 -18.19 -7.11 -14.27
CA PRO A 97 -18.14 -5.99 -15.20
C PRO A 97 -16.75 -5.87 -15.83
N SER A 98 -16.69 -5.65 -17.15
CA SER A 98 -15.44 -5.60 -17.90
C SER A 98 -14.87 -4.18 -18.11
N ARG A 99 -15.64 -3.12 -17.78
CA ARG A 99 -15.24 -1.74 -17.94
C ARG A 99 -15.09 -1.05 -16.59
N VAL A 100 -14.14 -0.13 -16.48
CA VAL A 100 -13.87 0.67 -15.26
C VAL A 100 -15.14 1.34 -14.72
N ALA A 101 -15.94 1.98 -15.58
CA ALA A 101 -17.19 2.60 -15.15
C ALA A 101 -18.18 1.60 -14.51
N GLY A 102 -18.27 0.39 -15.08
CA GLY A 102 -19.11 -0.68 -14.52
C GLY A 102 -18.58 -1.20 -13.19
N MET A 103 -17.26 -1.31 -13.05
CA MET A 103 -16.61 -1.71 -11.79
C MET A 103 -16.77 -0.66 -10.71
N LEU A 104 -16.64 0.62 -11.05
CA LEU A 104 -16.87 1.73 -10.11
C LEU A 104 -18.32 1.77 -9.62
N ALA A 105 -19.30 1.65 -10.54
CA ALA A 105 -20.72 1.60 -10.18
C ALA A 105 -21.03 0.39 -9.29
N LEU A 106 -20.40 -0.76 -9.55
CA LEU A 106 -20.52 -1.93 -8.69
C LEU A 106 -19.91 -1.67 -7.30
N ALA A 107 -18.72 -1.08 -7.23
CA ALA A 107 -18.06 -0.78 -5.96
C ALA A 107 -18.91 0.16 -5.10
N ASP A 108 -19.46 1.24 -5.69
CA ASP A 108 -20.35 2.18 -4.99
C ASP A 108 -21.60 1.48 -4.46
N LEU A 109 -22.23 0.65 -5.29
CA LEU A 109 -23.41 -0.12 -4.90
C LEU A 109 -23.11 -1.06 -3.74
N LEU A 110 -21.97 -1.76 -3.79
CA LEU A 110 -21.58 -2.71 -2.74
C LEU A 110 -21.31 -1.98 -1.42
N GLU A 111 -20.68 -0.82 -1.46
CA GLU A 111 -20.39 -0.03 -0.27
C GLU A 111 -21.67 0.42 0.45
N VAL A 112 -22.62 1.03 -0.27
CA VAL A 112 -23.89 1.50 0.33
C VAL A 112 -24.80 0.35 0.74
N SER A 113 -24.63 -0.84 0.19
CA SER A 113 -25.43 -2.03 0.51
C SER A 113 -24.85 -2.89 1.63
N GLY A 114 -23.75 -2.49 2.26
CA GLY A 114 -23.04 -3.33 3.24
C GLY A 114 -22.58 -4.66 2.64
N ALA A 115 -22.13 -4.63 1.38
CA ALA A 115 -21.75 -5.80 0.63
C ALA A 115 -20.30 -5.71 0.11
N GLY A 116 -19.71 -6.84 -0.22
CA GLY A 116 -18.36 -6.93 -0.77
C GLY A 116 -18.22 -8.07 -1.77
N LEU A 117 -17.28 -7.94 -2.69
CA LEU A 117 -17.00 -8.93 -3.72
C LEU A 117 -15.89 -9.88 -3.26
N CYS A 118 -16.11 -11.18 -3.45
CA CYS A 118 -15.13 -12.25 -3.33
C CYS A 118 -14.86 -12.83 -4.72
N ARG A 119 -13.61 -13.23 -5.00
CA ARG A 119 -13.20 -13.66 -6.36
C ARG A 119 -12.75 -15.11 -6.47
N ASP A 120 -12.88 -15.95 -5.48
CA ASP A 120 -12.38 -17.33 -5.58
C ASP A 120 -13.45 -18.38 -5.23
N PRO A 121 -13.66 -19.40 -6.05
CA PRO A 121 -13.23 -19.63 -7.45
C PRO A 121 -14.11 -18.91 -8.48
N ARG A 122 -15.20 -18.28 -8.06
CA ARG A 122 -16.13 -17.48 -8.87
C ARG A 122 -16.45 -16.18 -8.14
N PRO A 123 -16.83 -15.13 -8.88
CA PRO A 123 -17.21 -13.88 -8.23
C PRO A 123 -18.51 -14.08 -7.43
N ILE A 124 -18.40 -13.84 -6.12
CA ILE A 124 -19.51 -13.93 -5.18
C ILE A 124 -19.62 -12.58 -4.45
N ILE A 125 -20.80 -11.97 -4.54
CA ILE A 125 -21.10 -10.81 -3.70
C ILE A 125 -21.66 -11.33 -2.38
N VAL A 126 -21.04 -10.90 -1.30
CA VAL A 126 -21.48 -11.19 0.07
C VAL A 126 -22.06 -9.91 0.66
N GLN A 127 -23.33 -9.97 1.06
CA GLN A 127 -24.00 -8.89 1.79
C GLN A 127 -24.23 -9.33 3.23
N ARG A 128 -23.98 -8.44 4.19
CA ARG A 128 -24.29 -8.67 5.60
C ARG A 128 -25.34 -7.71 6.08
N CYS A 129 -26.37 -8.26 6.73
CA CYS A 129 -27.40 -7.53 7.42
C CYS A 129 -27.25 -7.77 8.93
N ALA A 130 -26.66 -6.81 9.63
CA ALA A 130 -26.55 -6.82 11.10
C ALA A 130 -27.76 -6.11 11.70
N ASP A 131 -28.20 -6.57 12.87
CA ASP A 131 -29.32 -6.01 13.62
C ASP A 131 -30.67 -5.94 12.85
N ALA A 132 -30.81 -6.76 11.81
CA ALA A 132 -32.00 -6.87 10.98
C ALA A 132 -32.85 -8.08 11.40
N ASP A 133 -34.16 -7.96 11.30
CA ASP A 133 -35.04 -9.11 11.34
C ASP A 133 -35.03 -9.84 9.95
N PRO A 134 -35.58 -11.07 9.87
CA PRO A 134 -35.57 -11.84 8.63
C PRO A 134 -36.21 -11.11 7.42
N ASP A 135 -37.27 -10.34 7.64
CA ASP A 135 -37.98 -9.64 6.58
C ASP A 135 -37.18 -8.42 6.10
N ALA A 136 -36.58 -7.67 7.01
CA ALA A 136 -35.70 -6.55 6.70
C ALA A 136 -34.44 -7.05 5.92
N ALA A 137 -33.86 -8.18 6.34
CA ALA A 137 -32.74 -8.79 5.65
C ALA A 137 -33.12 -9.22 4.22
N LEU A 138 -34.31 -9.79 4.05
CA LEU A 138 -34.80 -10.19 2.73
C LEU A 138 -35.07 -8.98 1.82
N ALA A 139 -35.64 -7.91 2.36
CA ALA A 139 -35.88 -6.66 1.63
C ALA A 139 -34.56 -6.03 1.17
N SER A 140 -33.53 -6.05 2.03
CA SER A 140 -32.19 -5.56 1.70
C SER A 140 -31.57 -6.40 0.56
N LEU A 141 -31.67 -7.72 0.60
CA LEU A 141 -31.23 -8.60 -0.49
C LEU A 141 -31.97 -8.30 -1.81
N ALA A 142 -33.29 -8.08 -1.74
CA ALA A 142 -34.07 -7.78 -2.94
C ALA A 142 -33.62 -6.45 -3.58
N THR A 143 -33.36 -5.42 -2.76
CA THR A 143 -32.84 -4.13 -3.21
C THR A 143 -31.49 -4.26 -3.90
N LEU A 144 -30.52 -4.93 -3.25
CA LEU A 144 -29.21 -5.18 -3.83
C LEU A 144 -29.32 -5.98 -5.13
N SER A 145 -30.11 -7.05 -5.14
CA SER A 145 -30.28 -7.91 -6.32
C SER A 145 -30.89 -7.15 -7.50
N ALA A 146 -31.83 -6.24 -7.26
CA ALA A 146 -32.42 -5.41 -8.31
C ALA A 146 -31.39 -4.43 -8.89
N ALA A 147 -30.60 -3.79 -8.04
CA ALA A 147 -29.55 -2.87 -8.48
C ALA A 147 -28.43 -3.57 -9.26
N LEU A 148 -28.00 -4.76 -8.83
CA LEU A 148 -27.01 -5.57 -9.56
C LEU A 148 -27.52 -5.97 -10.96
N ARG A 149 -28.81 -6.37 -11.09
CA ARG A 149 -29.42 -6.62 -12.41
C ARG A 149 -29.48 -5.36 -13.26
N GLY A 150 -29.72 -4.19 -12.63
CA GLY A 150 -29.66 -2.88 -13.32
C GLY A 150 -28.27 -2.57 -13.90
N LEU A 151 -27.20 -3.11 -13.32
CA LEU A 151 -25.84 -3.06 -13.84
C LEU A 151 -25.55 -4.15 -14.90
N GLY A 152 -26.54 -4.95 -15.29
CA GLY A 152 -26.40 -6.01 -16.29
C GLY A 152 -25.78 -7.31 -15.76
N LEU A 153 -25.68 -7.48 -14.44
CA LEU A 153 -25.09 -8.67 -13.84
C LEU A 153 -26.10 -9.83 -13.76
N GLU A 154 -25.65 -11.01 -14.19
CA GLU A 154 -26.43 -12.25 -14.12
C GLU A 154 -26.00 -13.10 -12.92
N PHE A 155 -26.97 -13.70 -12.26
CA PHE A 155 -26.76 -14.54 -11.09
C PHE A 155 -26.76 -16.02 -11.47
N VAL A 156 -25.83 -16.78 -10.90
CA VAL A 156 -25.80 -18.23 -10.93
C VAL A 156 -26.64 -18.79 -9.79
N SER A 157 -26.45 -18.25 -8.58
CA SER A 157 -27.17 -18.69 -7.39
C SER A 157 -27.25 -17.57 -6.35
N ILE A 158 -28.25 -17.68 -5.46
CA ILE A 158 -28.35 -16.85 -4.25
C ILE A 158 -28.52 -17.79 -3.07
N ARG A 159 -27.63 -17.67 -2.10
CA ARG A 159 -27.71 -18.43 -0.84
C ARG A 159 -27.90 -17.45 0.31
N ARG A 160 -28.78 -17.82 1.25
CA ARG A 160 -29.11 -17.02 2.41
C ARG A 160 -28.74 -17.77 3.68
N TRP A 161 -28.03 -17.09 4.56
CA TRP A 161 -27.53 -17.65 5.80
C TRP A 161 -27.93 -16.79 7.00
N VAL A 162 -28.12 -17.43 8.14
CA VAL A 162 -28.14 -16.79 9.46
C VAL A 162 -26.82 -17.08 10.16
N ILE A 163 -26.22 -16.06 10.73
CA ILE A 163 -24.95 -16.15 11.46
C ILE A 163 -25.24 -16.48 12.91
N ARG A 164 -24.97 -17.71 13.33
CA ARG A 164 -25.18 -18.17 14.72
C ARG A 164 -23.99 -17.95 15.62
N HIS A 165 -22.82 -17.87 15.05
CA HIS A 165 -21.58 -17.58 15.77
C HIS A 165 -20.57 -16.90 14.85
N ASP A 166 -19.90 -15.88 15.39
CA ASP A 166 -18.76 -15.21 14.76
C ASP A 166 -17.84 -14.73 15.88
N SER A 167 -16.66 -15.35 16.01
CA SER A 167 -15.70 -15.05 17.07
C SER A 167 -14.98 -13.72 16.87
N ASN A 168 -15.00 -13.17 15.65
CA ASN A 168 -14.31 -11.92 15.32
C ASN A 168 -15.04 -11.15 14.22
N PRO A 169 -16.17 -10.49 14.55
CA PRO A 169 -16.94 -9.70 13.57
C PRO A 169 -16.13 -8.56 12.95
N GLY A 170 -15.16 -8.01 13.69
CA GLY A 170 -14.26 -6.95 13.20
C GLY A 170 -13.34 -7.38 12.07
N TRP A 171 -13.26 -8.68 11.76
CA TRP A 171 -12.50 -9.22 10.63
C TRP A 171 -12.99 -8.67 9.28
N ASP A 172 -14.26 -8.30 9.17
CA ASP A 172 -14.87 -7.77 7.95
C ASP A 172 -14.81 -6.23 7.85
N THR A 173 -14.09 -5.57 8.75
CA THR A 173 -13.94 -4.11 8.73
C THR A 173 -13.31 -3.66 7.41
N GLY A 174 -13.96 -2.66 6.77
CA GLY A 174 -13.58 -2.15 5.46
C GLY A 174 -14.00 -3.02 4.27
N TRP A 175 -14.59 -4.19 4.53
CA TRP A 175 -15.16 -5.06 3.48
C TRP A 175 -16.70 -5.03 3.46
N LEU A 176 -17.34 -5.41 4.54
CA LEU A 176 -18.83 -5.45 4.66
C LEU A 176 -19.37 -4.30 5.51
N THR A 177 -18.55 -3.68 6.30
CA THR A 177 -18.90 -2.51 7.09
C THR A 177 -18.02 -1.33 6.69
N PRO A 178 -18.54 -0.09 6.59
CA PRO A 178 -17.70 1.07 6.44
C PRO A 178 -16.59 1.01 7.49
N GLY A 179 -15.35 1.12 7.08
CA GLY A 179 -14.25 1.26 8.03
C GLY A 179 -14.58 2.46 8.91
N ARG A 180 -14.76 2.28 10.22
CA ARG A 180 -14.49 3.37 11.13
C ARG A 180 -13.08 3.81 10.79
N ALA A 181 -12.91 5.09 10.47
CA ALA A 181 -11.59 5.67 10.39
C ALA A 181 -10.79 5.07 11.55
N LEU A 182 -9.78 4.26 11.21
CA LEU A 182 -8.95 3.63 12.22
C LEU A 182 -8.53 4.79 13.11
N GLU A 183 -8.87 4.73 14.41
CA GLU A 183 -8.35 5.70 15.35
C GLU A 183 -6.87 5.78 15.07
N ASN A 184 -6.47 6.91 14.51
CA ASN A 184 -5.13 7.19 14.02
C ASN A 184 -4.15 6.61 15.05
N PRO A 185 -3.32 5.61 14.74
CA PRO A 185 -2.38 5.06 15.68
C PRO A 185 -1.24 6.05 15.93
N ARG A 186 -1.58 7.34 16.18
CA ARG A 186 -0.65 8.37 16.67
C ARG A 186 -0.10 8.05 18.07
N ARG A 187 -0.41 6.90 18.62
CA ARG A 187 0.29 6.34 19.76
C ARG A 187 1.54 5.65 19.28
N VAL A 188 2.55 6.43 19.00
CA VAL A 188 3.92 5.95 19.11
C VAL A 188 4.17 5.69 20.59
N VAL A 189 3.86 4.51 21.02
CA VAL A 189 4.34 4.00 22.29
C VAL A 189 5.84 3.81 22.10
N GLY A 190 6.65 4.56 22.87
CA GLY A 190 8.09 4.69 22.82
C GLY A 190 8.81 3.54 22.15
N GLY A 191 9.07 3.70 20.85
CA GLY A 191 9.74 2.69 20.05
C GLY A 191 11.22 2.66 20.49
N ILE A 192 11.59 1.57 21.11
CA ILE A 192 13.00 1.27 21.35
C ILE A 192 13.60 1.01 19.95
N VAL A 193 14.60 1.78 19.58
CA VAL A 193 15.47 1.46 18.44
C VAL A 193 16.00 0.05 18.71
N ARG A 194 15.57 -0.94 17.92
CA ARG A 194 15.95 -2.34 18.15
C ARG A 194 17.39 -2.54 17.70
N GLN A 195 18.12 -3.34 18.47
CA GLN A 195 19.44 -3.79 18.07
C GLN A 195 19.36 -4.46 16.69
N GLY A 196 20.18 -4.02 15.73
CA GLY A 196 20.15 -4.51 14.35
C GLY A 196 19.46 -3.59 13.34
N MET A 197 18.86 -2.47 13.76
CA MET A 197 18.34 -1.46 12.84
C MET A 197 19.48 -0.79 12.06
N PRO A 198 19.26 -0.44 10.77
CA PRO A 198 20.26 0.30 10.00
C PRO A 198 20.69 1.60 10.66
N ALA A 199 21.96 1.98 10.51
CA ALA A 199 22.51 3.23 11.04
C ALA A 199 21.81 4.49 10.48
N THR A 200 21.06 4.35 9.38
CA THR A 200 20.25 5.40 8.77
C THR A 200 18.90 5.63 9.46
N PHE A 201 18.46 4.71 10.31
CA PHE A 201 17.28 4.91 11.15
C PHE A 201 17.64 5.76 12.34
N ARG A 202 17.04 6.92 12.41
CA ARG A 202 17.32 7.92 13.45
C ARG A 202 16.03 8.43 14.08
N PRO A 203 16.09 8.98 15.30
CA PRO A 203 14.99 9.75 15.84
C PRO A 203 14.59 10.87 14.87
N VAL A 204 13.31 11.23 14.87
CA VAL A 204 12.83 12.39 14.12
C VAL A 204 13.60 13.62 14.59
N PRO A 205 14.18 14.43 13.67
CA PRO A 205 14.92 15.62 14.05
C PRO A 205 14.01 16.64 14.74
N GLY A 206 14.59 17.48 15.59
CA GLY A 206 13.88 18.53 16.31
C GLY A 206 13.67 18.26 17.80
N GLY A 207 13.95 17.05 18.29
CA GLY A 207 13.92 16.74 19.72
C GLY A 207 12.59 17.12 20.39
N ARG A 208 12.62 18.04 21.37
CA ARG A 208 11.42 18.49 22.11
C ARG A 208 10.48 19.37 21.30
N GLU A 209 10.91 19.87 20.16
CA GLU A 209 10.14 20.74 19.26
C GLU A 209 9.18 19.93 18.36
N VAL A 210 9.26 18.61 18.38
CA VAL A 210 8.42 17.73 17.56
C VAL A 210 7.55 16.83 18.43
N GLU A 211 6.38 16.49 17.90
CA GLU A 211 5.40 15.67 18.61
C GLU A 211 5.69 14.17 18.51
N GLN A 212 6.31 13.71 17.41
CA GLN A 212 6.66 12.31 17.26
C GLN A 212 8.08 12.02 17.76
N LEU A 213 8.22 10.85 18.42
CA LEU A 213 9.49 10.42 19.01
C LEU A 213 10.38 9.66 18.01
N LEU A 214 9.79 8.79 17.22
CA LEU A 214 10.49 7.92 16.28
C LEU A 214 9.62 7.69 15.05
N ALA A 215 10.28 7.43 13.94
CA ALA A 215 9.62 7.11 12.70
C ALA A 215 10.42 6.05 11.93
N PHE A 216 9.71 5.14 11.29
CA PHE A 216 10.28 4.00 10.59
C PHE A 216 9.74 3.94 9.15
N ASP A 217 10.50 3.32 8.28
CA ASP A 217 10.06 3.04 6.91
C ASP A 217 8.75 2.21 6.93
N PRO A 218 7.76 2.51 6.07
CA PRO A 218 6.51 1.75 5.98
C PRO A 218 6.69 0.26 5.73
N ALA A 219 7.76 -0.16 5.07
CA ALA A 219 8.10 -1.56 4.90
C ALA A 219 8.28 -2.30 6.23
N LEU A 220 8.44 -1.58 7.33
CA LEU A 220 8.51 -2.14 8.69
C LEU A 220 7.14 -2.24 9.38
N LYS A 221 6.03 -2.03 8.72
CA LYS A 221 4.68 -2.21 9.30
C LYS A 221 4.41 -3.62 9.84
N GLN A 222 5.21 -4.60 9.47
CA GLN A 222 5.21 -5.91 10.11
C GLN A 222 5.62 -5.88 11.60
N PHE A 223 6.23 -4.79 12.05
CA PHE A 223 6.54 -4.55 13.45
C PHE A 223 5.45 -3.65 14.05
N ASP A 224 4.95 -4.04 15.22
CA ASP A 224 4.00 -3.21 15.96
C ASP A 224 4.53 -1.78 16.13
N ASN A 225 3.69 -0.81 15.83
CA ASN A 225 4.00 0.62 15.88
C ASN A 225 5.03 1.14 14.84
N ALA A 226 5.41 0.36 13.84
CA ALA A 226 6.17 0.90 12.72
C ALA A 226 5.23 1.74 11.85
N TYR A 227 5.62 2.98 11.59
CA TYR A 227 5.00 3.83 10.59
C TYR A 227 6.08 4.60 9.87
N ARG A 228 5.76 5.08 8.68
CA ARG A 228 6.71 5.89 7.97
C ARG A 228 7.03 7.14 8.77
N PRO A 229 8.33 7.54 8.83
CA PRO A 229 8.69 8.87 9.26
C PRO A 229 8.10 9.86 8.28
N GLY A 230 6.99 10.41 8.67
CA GLY A 230 6.52 11.59 8.02
C GLY A 230 7.46 12.76 8.22
N GLU A 231 7.06 13.86 7.69
CA GLU A 231 7.64 15.15 8.05
C GLU A 231 7.54 15.31 9.57
N PRO A 232 8.57 15.89 10.23
CA PRO A 232 8.47 16.24 11.63
C PRO A 232 7.26 17.13 11.88
N ILE A 233 6.42 16.76 12.83
CA ILE A 233 5.29 17.58 13.28
C ILE A 233 5.80 18.49 14.40
N PHE A 234 6.03 19.73 14.06
CA PHE A 234 6.49 20.73 15.03
C PHE A 234 5.33 21.30 15.83
N ALA A 235 5.48 21.43 17.15
CA ALA A 235 4.51 22.09 18.01
C ALA A 235 4.27 23.56 17.58
N ASP A 236 5.32 24.27 17.13
CA ASP A 236 5.20 25.56 16.45
C ASP A 236 5.13 25.39 14.93
N PRO A 237 3.98 25.67 14.29
CA PRO A 237 3.82 25.57 12.84
C PRO A 237 4.75 26.48 12.04
N MET A 238 5.17 27.63 12.62
CA MET A 238 6.10 28.56 11.98
C MET A 238 7.54 27.98 11.97
N LEU A 239 7.94 27.36 13.06
CA LEU A 239 9.20 26.62 13.12
C LEU A 239 9.21 25.47 12.12
N GLY A 240 8.11 24.72 12.03
CA GLY A 240 7.95 23.66 11.06
C GLY A 240 8.08 24.13 9.61
N ARG A 241 7.46 25.26 9.25
CA ARG A 241 7.63 25.87 7.91
C ARG A 241 9.07 26.25 7.61
N ARG A 242 9.76 26.91 8.57
CA ARG A 242 11.18 27.30 8.42
C ARG A 242 12.09 26.08 8.29
N TRP A 243 11.84 25.04 9.09
CA TRP A 243 12.60 23.81 9.02
C TRP A 243 12.47 23.11 7.66
N ARG A 244 11.24 23.00 7.14
CA ARG A 244 11.00 22.43 5.82
C ARG A 244 11.65 23.23 4.70
N ALA A 245 11.59 24.56 4.77
CA ALA A 245 12.27 25.43 3.80
C ALA A 245 13.78 25.26 3.84
N ALA A 246 14.37 25.13 5.04
CA ALA A 246 15.80 24.87 5.19
C ALA A 246 16.21 23.52 4.60
N ARG A 247 15.40 22.48 4.80
CA ARG A 247 15.64 21.15 4.18
C ARG A 247 15.56 21.21 2.67
N GLU A 248 14.54 21.86 2.12
CA GLU A 248 14.39 22.06 0.67
C GLU A 248 15.60 22.80 0.08
N THR A 249 16.08 23.84 0.76
CA THR A 249 17.31 24.56 0.36
C THR A 249 18.52 23.63 0.35
N ALA A 250 18.73 22.82 1.40
CA ALA A 250 19.84 21.88 1.48
C ALA A 250 19.79 20.83 0.35
N MET A 251 18.59 20.33 0.03
CA MET A 251 18.38 19.39 -1.09
C MET A 251 18.68 20.05 -2.45
N ASN A 252 18.19 21.26 -2.67
CA ASN A 252 18.38 22.01 -3.92
C ASN A 252 19.86 22.41 -4.14
N ASP A 253 20.56 22.80 -3.08
CA ASP A 253 21.99 23.08 -3.14
C ASP A 253 22.80 21.83 -3.47
N LEU A 254 22.44 20.68 -2.86
CA LEU A 254 23.07 19.40 -3.19
C LEU A 254 22.82 19.00 -4.65
N LEU A 255 21.58 19.07 -5.12
CA LEU A 255 21.23 18.81 -6.52
C LEU A 255 21.97 19.73 -7.48
N SER A 256 22.12 21.02 -7.14
CA SER A 256 22.87 21.98 -7.95
C SER A 256 24.35 21.61 -8.07
N VAL A 257 24.94 21.12 -6.97
CA VAL A 257 26.35 20.67 -6.98
C VAL A 257 26.52 19.35 -7.73
N LEU A 258 25.61 18.40 -7.54
CA LEU A 258 25.63 17.11 -8.24
C LEU A 258 25.41 17.29 -9.74
N GLY A 259 24.40 18.06 -10.14
CA GLY A 259 24.10 18.33 -11.55
C GLY A 259 25.21 19.04 -12.30
N GLY A 260 26.04 19.84 -11.60
CA GLY A 260 27.26 20.46 -12.16
C GLY A 260 28.53 19.61 -12.02
N SER A 261 28.46 18.39 -11.52
CA SER A 261 29.59 17.51 -11.28
C SER A 261 29.77 16.45 -12.38
N ARG A 262 30.92 15.76 -12.37
CA ARG A 262 31.16 14.60 -13.24
C ARG A 262 30.18 13.45 -13.00
N TRP A 263 29.48 13.44 -11.88
CA TRP A 263 28.53 12.40 -11.49
C TRP A 263 27.15 12.59 -12.09
N ALA A 264 26.83 13.77 -12.63
CA ALA A 264 25.51 14.06 -13.19
C ALA A 264 25.05 13.03 -14.21
N GLN A 265 25.97 12.56 -15.09
CA GLN A 265 25.65 11.56 -16.11
C GLN A 265 25.42 10.14 -15.56
N HIS A 266 25.76 9.90 -14.29
CA HIS A 266 25.61 8.59 -13.65
C HIS A 266 24.42 8.53 -12.68
N LEU A 267 23.72 9.64 -12.48
CA LEU A 267 22.65 9.76 -11.51
C LEU A 267 21.38 10.26 -12.19
N VAL A 268 20.40 9.39 -12.32
CA VAL A 268 19.07 9.72 -12.85
C VAL A 268 18.13 9.95 -11.67
N LEU A 269 17.72 11.20 -11.47
CA LEU A 269 16.79 11.58 -10.43
C LEU A 269 15.38 11.03 -10.71
N ARG A 270 14.71 10.53 -9.70
CA ARG A 270 13.32 10.07 -9.78
C ARG A 270 12.53 10.48 -8.54
N GLY A 271 11.28 10.04 -8.45
CA GLY A 271 10.45 10.18 -7.26
C GLY A 271 9.91 11.59 -7.06
N SER A 272 9.64 11.95 -5.80
CA SER A 272 8.93 13.18 -5.46
C SER A 272 9.68 14.46 -5.80
N ALA A 273 10.99 14.42 -5.88
CA ALA A 273 11.79 15.60 -6.21
C ALA A 273 11.51 16.10 -7.65
N VAL A 274 11.29 15.18 -8.59
CA VAL A 274 10.98 15.52 -9.99
C VAL A 274 9.52 16.01 -10.14
N MET A 275 8.60 15.52 -9.33
CA MET A 275 7.19 15.91 -9.37
C MET A 275 6.97 17.42 -9.26
N ARG A 276 7.82 18.10 -8.48
CA ARG A 276 7.77 19.57 -8.33
C ARG A 276 8.00 20.32 -9.65
N ALA A 277 8.78 19.77 -10.56
CA ALA A 277 9.02 20.37 -11.88
C ALA A 277 7.78 20.31 -12.77
N TRP A 278 6.94 19.30 -12.62
CA TRP A 278 5.75 19.10 -13.47
C TRP A 278 4.48 19.69 -12.88
N PHE A 279 4.31 19.62 -11.54
CA PHE A 279 3.04 19.94 -10.88
C PHE A 279 3.14 21.13 -9.91
N GLY A 280 4.31 21.75 -9.77
CA GLY A 280 4.48 22.93 -8.92
C GLY A 280 4.00 22.68 -7.48
N ASP A 281 3.01 23.49 -7.06
CA ASP A 281 2.48 23.41 -5.68
C ASP A 281 1.49 22.27 -5.46
N ASP A 282 0.97 21.65 -6.52
CA ASP A 282 0.14 20.43 -6.40
C ASP A 282 1.00 19.20 -6.09
N ALA A 283 2.30 19.23 -6.39
CA ALA A 283 3.20 18.18 -5.97
C ALA A 283 3.43 18.21 -4.46
N ARG A 284 3.42 17.03 -3.84
CA ARG A 284 3.86 16.93 -2.45
C ARG A 284 5.34 17.32 -2.32
N ARG A 285 5.72 17.77 -1.14
CA ARG A 285 7.13 18.10 -0.87
C ARG A 285 7.99 16.83 -0.91
N PRO A 286 9.17 16.88 -1.56
CA PRO A 286 10.08 15.76 -1.55
C PRO A 286 10.60 15.50 -0.13
N GLY A 287 10.58 14.24 0.29
CA GLY A 287 11.12 13.79 1.57
C GLY A 287 12.59 13.38 1.49
N ASP A 288 13.01 12.98 0.31
CA ASP A 288 14.29 12.36 -0.03
C ASP A 288 14.68 12.67 -1.48
N LEU A 289 15.89 12.28 -1.84
CA LEU A 289 16.41 12.30 -3.20
C LEU A 289 16.64 10.85 -3.64
N ASP A 290 15.87 10.40 -4.63
CA ASP A 290 15.99 9.05 -5.18
C ASP A 290 16.72 9.08 -6.51
N PHE A 291 17.78 8.27 -6.65
CA PHE A 291 18.54 8.15 -7.89
C PHE A 291 18.63 6.70 -8.37
N VAL A 292 18.55 6.55 -9.68
CA VAL A 292 18.95 5.31 -10.37
C VAL A 292 20.35 5.54 -10.95
N VAL A 293 21.24 4.55 -10.76
CA VAL A 293 22.60 4.61 -11.30
C VAL A 293 22.63 4.11 -12.74
N THR A 294 23.36 4.84 -13.57
CA THR A 294 23.64 4.48 -14.96
C THR A 294 25.16 4.51 -15.21
N PRO A 295 25.72 3.56 -15.98
CA PRO A 295 25.05 2.45 -16.65
C PRO A 295 24.56 1.34 -15.69
N VAL A 296 23.62 0.52 -16.17
CA VAL A 296 22.89 -0.47 -15.36
C VAL A 296 23.77 -1.59 -14.78
N ASP A 297 24.93 -1.84 -15.37
CA ASP A 297 25.89 -2.88 -14.98
C ASP A 297 26.76 -2.49 -13.77
N VAL A 298 26.68 -1.24 -13.28
CA VAL A 298 27.32 -0.84 -12.04
C VAL A 298 26.60 -1.49 -10.86
N THR A 299 27.31 -2.31 -10.08
CA THR A 299 26.78 -2.97 -8.89
C THR A 299 27.14 -2.21 -7.63
N SER A 300 26.34 -2.32 -6.58
CA SER A 300 26.49 -1.53 -5.35
C SER A 300 27.77 -1.80 -4.55
N ASP A 301 28.44 -2.92 -4.82
CA ASP A 301 29.71 -3.35 -4.20
C ASP A 301 30.92 -3.07 -5.10
N SER A 302 30.72 -2.53 -6.30
CA SER A 302 31.79 -2.20 -7.24
C SER A 302 32.62 -1.00 -6.77
N ALA A 303 33.83 -0.87 -7.32
CA ALA A 303 34.71 0.27 -7.07
C ALA A 303 34.07 1.58 -7.59
N GLU A 304 33.40 1.50 -8.75
CA GLU A 304 32.67 2.60 -9.37
C GLU A 304 31.55 3.11 -8.48
N ALA A 305 30.78 2.20 -7.84
CA ALA A 305 29.74 2.57 -6.87
C ALA A 305 30.34 3.25 -5.66
N ARG A 306 31.49 2.76 -5.16
CA ARG A 306 32.19 3.41 -4.03
C ARG A 306 32.63 4.81 -4.40
N GLU A 307 33.26 5.01 -5.57
CA GLU A 307 33.64 6.33 -6.05
C GLU A 307 32.46 7.27 -6.22
N LEU A 308 31.31 6.76 -6.72
CA LEU A 308 30.09 7.52 -6.87
C LEU A 308 29.55 7.99 -5.50
N LEU A 309 29.44 7.09 -4.53
CA LEU A 309 28.97 7.43 -3.20
C LEU A 309 29.89 8.42 -2.48
N ASP A 310 31.21 8.26 -2.63
CA ASP A 310 32.18 9.23 -2.08
C ASP A 310 32.10 10.58 -2.82
N GLY A 311 31.80 10.54 -4.14
CA GLY A 311 31.51 11.72 -4.94
C GLY A 311 30.27 12.48 -4.48
N ILE A 312 29.20 11.76 -4.11
CA ILE A 312 27.97 12.34 -3.52
C ILE A 312 28.31 13.00 -2.18
N LYS A 313 29.09 12.34 -1.32
CA LYS A 313 29.52 12.92 -0.02
C LYS A 313 30.37 14.17 -0.23
N ALA A 314 31.28 14.17 -1.20
CA ALA A 314 32.07 15.34 -1.54
C ALA A 314 31.21 16.50 -2.10
N ALA A 315 30.16 16.18 -2.87
CA ALA A 315 29.19 17.18 -3.33
C ALA A 315 28.38 17.74 -2.14
N ALA A 316 27.97 16.88 -1.23
CA ALA A 316 27.25 17.28 -0.03
C ALA A 316 28.07 18.27 0.85
N SER A 317 29.35 18.02 1.01
CA SER A 317 30.26 18.96 1.69
C SER A 317 30.27 20.34 1.01
N ARG A 318 30.36 20.37 -0.31
CA ARG A 318 30.33 21.62 -1.09
C ARG A 318 28.99 22.35 -1.03
N ALA A 319 27.90 21.59 -0.79
CA ALA A 319 26.55 22.12 -0.58
C ALA A 319 26.28 22.53 0.87
N GLY A 320 27.29 22.48 1.76
CA GLY A 320 27.18 22.90 3.16
C GLY A 320 26.57 21.84 4.10
N LEU A 321 26.43 20.60 3.67
CA LEU A 321 26.04 19.49 4.52
C LEU A 321 27.27 18.92 5.26
N ARG A 322 27.04 18.05 6.24
CA ARG A 322 28.08 17.42 7.06
C ARG A 322 28.25 15.91 6.71
N PRO A 323 28.95 15.57 5.61
CA PRO A 323 29.10 14.19 5.19
C PRO A 323 29.95 13.33 6.14
N ASP A 324 30.80 13.93 6.95
CA ASP A 324 31.60 13.22 7.97
C ASP A 324 30.72 12.61 9.08
N GLU A 325 29.52 13.14 9.27
CA GLU A 325 28.51 12.63 10.19
C GLU A 325 27.46 11.76 9.48
N ALA A 326 27.63 11.46 8.19
CA ALA A 326 26.66 10.74 7.41
C ALA A 326 26.49 9.28 7.88
N GLY A 327 25.24 8.83 7.97
CA GLY A 327 24.92 7.43 8.03
C GLY A 327 24.88 6.84 6.61
N GLU A 328 25.42 5.65 6.43
CA GLU A 328 25.33 4.86 5.20
C GLU A 328 24.84 3.46 5.52
N SER A 329 23.88 2.95 4.73
CA SER A 329 23.38 1.58 4.86
C SER A 329 22.92 1.04 3.52
N ALA A 330 22.78 -0.29 3.41
CA ALA A 330 21.97 -0.89 2.35
C ALA A 330 20.49 -0.51 2.56
N ILE A 331 19.73 -0.45 1.46
CA ILE A 331 18.28 -0.28 1.53
C ILE A 331 17.67 -1.69 1.62
N TRP A 332 17.74 -2.28 2.81
CA TRP A 332 17.35 -3.66 3.06
C TRP A 332 15.83 -3.93 2.94
N THR A 333 15.03 -2.89 2.79
CA THR A 333 13.58 -2.97 2.54
C THR A 333 13.25 -2.94 1.04
N TYR A 334 14.24 -2.76 0.17
CA TYR A 334 14.07 -2.70 -1.28
C TYR A 334 14.55 -4.01 -1.90
N GLU A 335 13.61 -4.90 -2.20
CA GLU A 335 13.91 -6.27 -2.62
C GLU A 335 14.20 -6.41 -4.13
N ARG A 336 13.78 -5.43 -4.95
CA ARG A 336 13.87 -5.50 -6.43
C ARG A 336 15.23 -5.16 -7.00
N ALA A 337 15.95 -4.26 -6.35
CA ALA A 337 17.28 -3.85 -6.80
C ALA A 337 18.13 -3.50 -5.59
N ASP A 338 19.43 -3.70 -5.69
CA ASP A 338 20.35 -3.32 -4.61
C ASP A 338 20.43 -1.79 -4.49
N GLY A 339 20.45 -1.30 -3.29
CA GLY A 339 20.46 0.14 -3.02
C GLY A 339 21.32 0.53 -1.84
N ARG A 340 21.78 1.77 -1.89
CA ARG A 340 22.52 2.42 -0.78
C ARG A 340 21.80 3.68 -0.36
N ARG A 341 21.59 3.83 0.94
CA ARG A 341 21.02 5.01 1.57
C ARG A 341 22.10 5.81 2.26
N LEU A 342 22.16 7.09 1.96
CA LEU A 342 22.94 8.08 2.69
C LEU A 342 21.99 9.01 3.44
N VAL A 343 22.26 9.26 4.72
CA VAL A 343 21.54 10.26 5.51
C VAL A 343 22.57 11.26 6.00
N ILE A 344 22.56 12.44 5.38
CA ILE A 344 23.60 13.45 5.58
C ILE A 344 23.03 14.62 6.36
N PRO A 345 23.53 14.91 7.58
CA PRO A 345 23.08 16.03 8.41
C PRO A 345 23.37 17.39 7.78
N TYR A 346 22.50 18.35 8.05
CA TYR A 346 22.73 19.77 7.79
C TYR A 346 22.30 20.60 9.00
N SER A 347 22.83 21.81 9.09
CA SER A 347 22.39 22.82 10.06
C SER A 347 21.93 24.08 9.34
N ALA A 348 20.89 24.72 9.85
CA ALA A 348 20.41 25.99 9.34
C ALA A 348 20.09 26.95 10.50
N PRO A 349 20.33 28.29 10.35
CA PRO A 349 20.08 29.23 11.40
C PRO A 349 18.64 29.27 11.88
N GLY A 350 18.44 29.21 13.19
CA GLY A 350 17.11 29.38 13.81
C GLY A 350 16.13 28.23 13.62
N VAL A 351 16.61 27.09 13.22
CA VAL A 351 15.85 25.83 13.16
C VAL A 351 16.68 24.67 13.72
N PRO A 352 16.06 23.61 14.23
CA PRO A 352 16.77 22.39 14.61
C PRO A 352 17.51 21.78 13.42
N ASP A 353 18.61 21.08 13.70
CA ASP A 353 19.33 20.31 12.69
C ASP A 353 18.42 19.32 11.99
N GLY A 354 18.67 19.10 10.71
CA GLY A 354 17.96 18.14 9.89
C GLY A 354 18.93 17.22 9.14
N SER A 355 18.40 16.40 8.29
CA SER A 355 19.19 15.57 7.38
C SER A 355 18.53 15.49 6.00
N VAL A 356 19.37 15.34 4.98
CA VAL A 356 18.97 14.97 3.61
C VAL A 356 19.19 13.47 3.48
N GLN A 357 18.13 12.74 3.13
CA GLN A 357 18.21 11.34 2.74
C GLN A 357 18.42 11.26 1.24
N ILE A 358 19.31 10.39 0.83
CA ILE A 358 19.64 10.12 -0.57
C ILE A 358 19.60 8.60 -0.75
N ASP A 359 18.74 8.14 -1.60
CA ASP A 359 18.61 6.74 -1.96
C ASP A 359 19.18 6.52 -3.37
N VAL A 360 20.14 5.63 -3.48
CA VAL A 360 20.86 5.33 -4.73
C VAL A 360 20.64 3.86 -5.06
N VAL A 361 19.97 3.59 -6.17
CA VAL A 361 19.59 2.25 -6.61
C VAL A 361 20.46 1.83 -7.79
N PHE A 362 20.96 0.59 -7.74
CA PHE A 362 21.84 -0.01 -8.74
C PHE A 362 21.13 -1.13 -9.48
N GLY A 363 21.53 -1.37 -10.74
CA GLY A 363 20.99 -2.48 -11.53
C GLY A 363 19.54 -2.31 -11.98
N GLU A 364 18.93 -1.15 -11.78
CA GLU A 364 17.58 -0.88 -12.24
C GLU A 364 17.60 -0.40 -13.71
N ARG A 365 16.79 -1.01 -14.55
CA ARG A 365 16.69 -0.65 -15.96
C ARG A 365 15.92 0.66 -16.15
N LEU A 366 16.39 1.44 -17.13
CA LEU A 366 15.72 2.66 -17.61
C LEU A 366 15.14 2.36 -19.01
N PRO A 367 13.91 1.84 -19.11
CA PRO A 367 13.31 1.52 -20.41
C PRO A 367 13.00 2.77 -21.25
N ILE A 368 12.96 3.94 -20.63
CA ILE A 368 12.84 5.24 -21.28
C ILE A 368 14.07 6.07 -20.91
N GLU A 369 14.70 6.67 -21.92
CA GLU A 369 15.88 7.52 -21.73
C GLU A 369 15.56 8.71 -20.79
N PRO A 370 16.44 9.03 -19.83
CA PRO A 370 16.25 10.16 -18.93
C PRO A 370 16.36 11.49 -19.67
N GLU A 371 15.65 12.48 -19.17
CA GLU A 371 15.66 13.84 -19.70
C GLU A 371 16.27 14.84 -18.73
N PRO A 372 16.92 15.92 -19.22
CA PRO A 372 17.37 17.01 -18.36
C PRO A 372 16.14 17.82 -17.87
N VAL A 373 15.91 17.83 -16.58
CA VAL A 373 14.77 18.55 -15.95
C VAL A 373 15.25 19.75 -15.15
N ALA A 374 14.64 20.90 -15.41
CA ALA A 374 14.84 22.11 -14.60
C ALA A 374 13.96 22.04 -13.34
N LEU A 375 14.59 21.96 -12.19
CA LEU A 375 13.89 21.88 -10.89
C LEU A 375 13.82 23.26 -10.22
N PRO A 376 12.70 23.59 -9.54
CA PRO A 376 12.60 24.85 -8.78
C PRO A 376 13.70 24.95 -7.71
N GLY A 377 14.46 26.06 -7.74
CA GLY A 377 15.55 26.29 -6.78
C GLY A 377 16.87 25.56 -7.07
N VAL A 378 16.95 24.75 -8.12
CA VAL A 378 18.18 24.08 -8.58
C VAL A 378 18.78 24.87 -9.74
N ARG A 379 20.09 25.12 -9.67
CA ARG A 379 20.80 26.05 -10.59
C ARG A 379 21.08 25.49 -11.97
N VAL A 380 21.02 24.18 -12.14
CA VAL A 380 21.33 23.47 -13.41
C VAL A 380 20.29 22.39 -13.64
N PRO A 381 19.94 22.07 -14.89
CA PRO A 381 19.11 20.91 -15.17
C PRO A 381 19.76 19.62 -14.67
N VAL A 382 18.95 18.69 -14.18
CA VAL A 382 19.39 17.39 -13.63
C VAL A 382 18.83 16.29 -14.52
N PRO A 383 19.60 15.26 -14.89
CA PRO A 383 19.06 14.10 -15.56
C PRO A 383 18.00 13.44 -14.66
N ALA A 384 16.81 13.25 -15.20
CA ALA A 384 15.69 12.69 -14.45
C ALA A 384 14.86 11.73 -15.30
N ALA A 385 14.18 10.81 -14.63
CA ALA A 385 13.19 9.96 -15.28
C ALA A 385 12.05 10.81 -15.86
N THR A 386 11.51 10.39 -17.00
CA THR A 386 10.35 11.05 -17.63
C THR A 386 9.09 10.89 -16.77
N ALA A 387 8.08 11.72 -17.02
CA ALA A 387 6.79 11.60 -16.34
C ALA A 387 6.12 10.25 -16.62
N GLU A 388 6.25 9.73 -17.84
CA GLU A 388 5.75 8.41 -18.24
C GLU A 388 6.41 7.29 -17.43
N LEU A 389 7.76 7.24 -17.39
CA LEU A 389 8.48 6.23 -16.62
C LEU A 389 8.18 6.35 -15.12
N SER A 390 8.05 7.57 -14.60
CA SER A 390 7.67 7.83 -13.22
C SER A 390 6.28 7.28 -12.89
N LEU A 391 5.31 7.42 -13.81
CA LEU A 391 3.98 6.82 -13.68
C LEU A 391 4.07 5.29 -13.69
N ALA A 392 4.80 4.71 -14.66
CA ALA A 392 4.96 3.27 -14.77
C ALA A 392 5.56 2.65 -13.48
N TRP A 393 6.57 3.28 -12.89
CA TRP A 393 7.13 2.83 -11.60
C TRP A 393 6.16 2.97 -10.42
N LYS A 394 5.37 4.05 -10.37
CA LYS A 394 4.36 4.20 -9.32
C LYS A 394 3.29 3.11 -9.43
N LEU A 395 2.88 2.77 -10.64
CA LEU A 395 1.94 1.66 -10.89
C LEU A 395 2.55 0.30 -10.51
N LEU A 396 3.84 0.08 -10.83
CA LEU A 396 4.57 -1.10 -10.38
C LEU A 396 4.56 -1.22 -8.85
N TRP A 397 4.97 -0.18 -8.13
CA TRP A 397 5.05 -0.22 -6.66
C TRP A 397 3.68 -0.41 -6.01
N LEU A 398 2.66 0.32 -6.46
CA LEU A 398 1.30 0.17 -5.95
C LEU A 398 0.71 -1.22 -6.18
N THR A 399 1.15 -1.90 -7.25
CA THR A 399 0.66 -3.25 -7.59
C THR A 399 1.40 -4.34 -6.82
N THR A 400 2.68 -4.18 -6.54
CA THR A 400 3.56 -5.25 -6.05
C THR A 400 4.02 -5.06 -4.61
N ASP A 401 3.99 -3.83 -4.07
CA ASP A 401 4.40 -3.60 -2.69
C ASP A 401 3.41 -4.22 -1.71
N ARG A 402 3.95 -4.92 -0.72
CA ARG A 402 3.15 -5.49 0.36
C ARG A 402 2.36 -4.45 1.15
N TYR A 403 2.87 -3.22 1.19
CA TYR A 403 2.26 -2.07 1.88
C TYR A 403 2.23 -0.86 0.94
N PRO A 404 1.31 -0.83 -0.04
CA PRO A 404 1.19 0.28 -0.98
C PRO A 404 1.01 1.61 -0.24
N GLN A 405 1.69 2.65 -0.69
CA GLN A 405 1.72 3.92 0.03
C GLN A 405 0.76 4.94 -0.56
N GLY A 406 0.03 5.67 0.30
CA GLY A 406 -0.86 6.75 -0.13
C GLY A 406 -0.16 7.85 -0.92
N LYS A 407 1.11 8.15 -0.61
CA LYS A 407 1.92 9.09 -1.39
C LYS A 407 2.12 8.64 -2.85
N ASP A 408 2.27 7.34 -3.07
CA ASP A 408 2.48 6.80 -4.41
C ASP A 408 1.18 6.78 -5.21
N LEU A 409 0.05 6.54 -4.54
CA LEU A 409 -1.28 6.67 -5.15
C LEU A 409 -1.57 8.12 -5.55
N TYR A 410 -1.27 9.09 -4.68
CA TYR A 410 -1.41 10.51 -4.98
C TYR A 410 -0.56 10.92 -6.18
N ASP A 411 0.74 10.60 -6.15
CA ASP A 411 1.68 10.93 -7.22
C ASP A 411 1.27 10.26 -8.56
N ALA A 412 0.89 8.97 -8.53
CA ALA A 412 0.44 8.25 -9.72
C ALA A 412 -0.81 8.88 -10.34
N THR A 413 -1.73 9.35 -9.51
CA THR A 413 -2.95 10.01 -9.99
C THR A 413 -2.63 11.33 -10.69
N LEU A 414 -1.78 12.18 -10.10
CA LEU A 414 -1.35 13.42 -10.75
C LEU A 414 -0.66 13.13 -12.08
N LEU A 415 0.23 12.15 -12.12
CA LEU A 415 0.92 11.75 -13.35
C LEU A 415 -0.08 11.27 -14.41
N ALA A 416 -0.98 10.36 -14.08
CA ALA A 416 -1.94 9.78 -15.02
C ALA A 416 -2.95 10.80 -15.58
N GLU A 417 -3.24 11.87 -14.83
CA GLU A 417 -4.10 12.95 -15.30
C GLU A 417 -3.42 13.91 -16.30
N HIS A 418 -2.07 13.89 -16.37
CA HIS A 418 -1.28 14.83 -17.16
C HIS A 418 -0.33 14.18 -18.17
N THR A 419 -0.06 12.89 -18.04
CA THR A 419 0.78 12.14 -19.00
C THR A 419 0.14 10.82 -19.34
N THR A 420 0.50 10.27 -20.49
CA THR A 420 0.11 8.92 -20.89
C THR A 420 1.19 7.92 -20.51
N VAL A 421 0.82 6.68 -20.31
CA VAL A 421 1.74 5.57 -20.11
C VAL A 421 1.34 4.41 -21.01
N ASP A 422 2.31 3.81 -21.67
CA ASP A 422 2.06 2.57 -22.39
C ASP A 422 1.77 1.44 -21.38
N VAL A 423 0.61 0.83 -21.49
CA VAL A 423 0.19 -0.29 -20.63
C VAL A 423 1.17 -1.46 -20.77
N GLU A 424 1.72 -1.68 -21.94
CA GLU A 424 2.71 -2.75 -22.16
C GLU A 424 4.01 -2.46 -21.40
N LEU A 425 4.45 -1.22 -21.32
CA LEU A 425 5.58 -0.84 -20.45
C LEU A 425 5.32 -1.20 -18.99
N VAL A 426 4.11 -0.93 -18.49
CA VAL A 426 3.76 -1.31 -17.10
C VAL A 426 3.77 -2.82 -16.92
N ARG A 427 3.22 -3.57 -17.88
CA ARG A 427 3.24 -5.05 -17.87
C ARG A 427 4.65 -5.61 -17.91
N GLU A 428 5.51 -5.06 -18.74
CA GLU A 428 6.93 -5.44 -18.80
C GLU A 428 7.65 -5.22 -17.46
N LEU A 429 7.38 -4.11 -16.79
CA LEU A 429 7.95 -3.82 -15.47
C LEU A 429 7.40 -4.74 -14.37
N LEU A 430 6.14 -5.18 -14.49
CA LEU A 430 5.50 -6.10 -13.55
C LEU A 430 5.93 -7.57 -13.74
N LEU A 431 6.38 -7.94 -14.94
CA LEU A 431 6.66 -9.32 -15.31
C LEU A 431 7.66 -10.03 -14.39
N PRO A 432 8.77 -9.41 -13.95
CA PRO A 432 9.71 -10.04 -13.02
C PRO A 432 9.11 -10.40 -11.65
N GLU A 433 8.11 -9.66 -11.20
CA GLU A 433 7.48 -9.81 -9.88
C GLU A 433 6.25 -10.73 -9.92
N LEU A 434 5.45 -10.63 -10.98
CA LEU A 434 4.12 -11.26 -11.08
C LEU A 434 4.06 -12.41 -12.10
N GLY A 435 5.11 -12.60 -12.91
CA GLY A 435 5.06 -13.57 -14.01
C GLY A 435 3.88 -13.29 -14.94
N ASP A 436 3.18 -14.34 -15.37
CA ASP A 436 2.04 -14.22 -16.30
C ASP A 436 0.89 -13.34 -15.77
N GLU A 437 0.77 -13.15 -14.46
CA GLU A 437 -0.24 -12.27 -13.88
C GLU A 437 -0.04 -10.79 -14.29
N ALA A 438 1.18 -10.39 -14.65
CA ALA A 438 1.48 -9.05 -15.16
C ALA A 438 0.60 -8.65 -16.35
N HIS A 439 0.26 -9.61 -17.23
CA HIS A 439 -0.60 -9.37 -18.40
C HIS A 439 -2.04 -9.00 -18.05
N THR A 440 -2.47 -9.21 -16.80
CA THR A 440 -3.80 -8.82 -16.34
C THR A 440 -3.91 -7.35 -15.96
N PHE A 441 -2.78 -6.64 -15.87
CA PHE A 441 -2.77 -5.21 -15.54
C PHE A 441 -3.59 -4.41 -16.56
N SER A 442 -4.45 -3.53 -16.06
CA SER A 442 -5.34 -2.68 -16.86
C SER A 442 -5.68 -1.40 -16.11
N ALA A 443 -6.36 -0.47 -16.77
CA ALA A 443 -6.88 0.75 -16.13
C ALA A 443 -7.76 0.48 -14.89
N ALA A 444 -8.37 -0.70 -14.78
CA ALA A 444 -9.17 -1.08 -13.63
C ALA A 444 -8.32 -1.61 -12.44
N THR A 445 -7.07 -1.96 -12.64
CA THR A 445 -6.20 -2.52 -11.60
C THR A 445 -6.13 -1.65 -10.32
N PRO A 446 -6.07 -0.30 -10.39
CA PRO A 446 -6.09 0.54 -9.18
C PRO A 446 -7.27 0.29 -8.25
N LEU A 447 -8.41 -0.16 -8.76
CA LEU A 447 -9.61 -0.44 -7.96
C LEU A 447 -9.47 -1.73 -7.13
N THR A 448 -8.47 -2.55 -7.41
CA THR A 448 -8.20 -3.80 -6.71
C THR A 448 -7.14 -3.65 -5.63
N TRP A 449 -6.43 -2.53 -5.57
CA TRP A 449 -5.45 -2.30 -4.51
C TRP A 449 -6.16 -2.07 -3.19
N HIS A 450 -5.66 -2.70 -2.18
CA HIS A 450 -6.24 -2.62 -0.85
C HIS A 450 -5.10 -2.28 0.12
N ASP A 451 -5.46 -1.92 1.33
CA ASP A 451 -4.51 -1.55 2.37
C ASP A 451 -3.49 -0.48 1.95
N VAL A 452 -3.86 0.37 0.95
CA VAL A 452 -3.07 1.57 0.64
C VAL A 452 -3.00 2.42 1.90
N ASP A 453 -1.79 2.73 2.32
CA ASP A 453 -1.50 3.51 3.53
C ASP A 453 -1.89 4.98 3.36
N TRP A 454 -3.19 5.23 3.21
CA TRP A 454 -3.72 6.57 3.01
C TRP A 454 -3.75 7.39 4.29
N ASP A 455 -3.99 6.76 5.44
CA ASP A 455 -4.13 7.47 6.72
C ASP A 455 -2.83 8.20 7.11
N ASN A 456 -1.68 7.59 6.92
CA ASN A 456 -0.39 8.24 7.13
C ASN A 456 -0.18 9.40 6.14
N PHE A 457 -0.55 9.21 4.87
CA PHE A 457 -0.47 10.27 3.87
C PHE A 457 -1.40 11.44 4.21
N ALA A 458 -2.67 11.19 4.53
CA ALA A 458 -3.63 12.21 4.92
C ALA A 458 -3.20 12.97 6.19
N GLY A 459 -2.55 12.26 7.12
CA GLY A 459 -1.96 12.88 8.32
C GLY A 459 -0.83 13.86 8.00
N GLU A 460 -0.02 13.58 6.97
CA GLU A 460 1.05 14.48 6.49
C GLU A 460 0.50 15.62 5.61
N TYR A 461 -0.53 15.35 4.83
CA TYR A 461 -1.13 16.27 3.85
C TYR A 461 -2.65 16.46 4.09
N PRO A 462 -3.04 17.05 5.24
CA PRO A 462 -4.46 17.16 5.61
C PRO A 462 -5.28 18.06 4.67
N GLY A 463 -4.63 18.79 3.80
CA GLY A 463 -5.29 19.60 2.77
C GLY A 463 -5.71 18.82 1.52
N VAL A 464 -5.26 17.57 1.37
CA VAL A 464 -5.62 16.70 0.24
C VAL A 464 -6.98 16.04 0.55
N PRO A 465 -8.04 16.32 -0.23
CA PRO A 465 -9.37 15.79 0.06
C PRO A 465 -9.50 14.33 -0.38
N GLY A 466 -10.47 13.63 0.21
CA GLY A 466 -10.82 12.26 -0.15
C GLY A 466 -10.00 11.19 0.60
N ASP A 467 -10.32 9.95 0.31
CA ASP A 467 -9.69 8.75 0.86
C ASP A 467 -8.98 7.94 -0.24
N ALA A 468 -8.39 6.80 0.13
CA ALA A 468 -7.72 5.91 -0.84
C ALA A 468 -8.64 5.52 -2.00
N VAL A 469 -9.91 5.20 -1.70
CA VAL A 469 -10.88 4.76 -2.72
C VAL A 469 -11.19 5.89 -3.71
N HIS A 470 -11.31 7.13 -3.21
CA HIS A 470 -11.49 8.30 -4.07
C HIS A 470 -10.33 8.44 -5.06
N TRP A 471 -9.09 8.32 -4.59
CA TRP A 471 -7.90 8.48 -5.42
C TRP A 471 -7.64 7.30 -6.35
N GLN A 472 -7.96 6.08 -5.93
CA GLN A 472 -7.94 4.90 -6.80
C GLN A 472 -8.91 5.04 -7.97
N ARG A 473 -10.12 5.57 -7.73
CA ARG A 473 -11.12 5.85 -8.78
C ARG A 473 -10.62 6.91 -9.76
N ARG A 474 -10.04 7.99 -9.26
CA ARG A 474 -9.46 9.04 -10.11
C ARG A 474 -8.36 8.47 -10.99
N LEU A 475 -7.43 7.69 -10.40
CA LEU A 475 -6.36 7.04 -11.14
C LEU A 475 -6.91 6.10 -12.22
N ALA A 476 -7.84 5.22 -11.87
CA ALA A 476 -8.45 4.29 -12.81
C ALA A 476 -9.12 5.03 -13.99
N LEU A 477 -9.87 6.10 -13.71
CA LEU A 477 -10.49 6.93 -14.74
C LEU A 477 -9.46 7.67 -15.60
N ALA A 478 -8.33 8.08 -15.03
CA ALA A 478 -7.27 8.74 -15.80
C ALA A 478 -6.60 7.73 -16.74
N LEU A 479 -6.31 6.52 -16.28
CA LEU A 479 -5.74 5.45 -17.11
C LEU A 479 -6.71 4.94 -18.18
N ASP A 480 -8.02 4.91 -17.91
CA ASP A 480 -9.05 4.45 -18.88
C ASP A 480 -9.24 5.44 -20.06
N ARG A 481 -8.76 6.67 -19.93
CA ARG A 481 -8.82 7.72 -20.97
C ARG A 481 -7.62 7.71 -21.91
N GLN A 482 -6.58 6.98 -21.60
CA GLN A 482 -5.37 6.86 -22.40
C GLN A 482 -5.52 5.81 -23.49
#